data_1eae3ff0bb84ba3c9fd7c83588526245
#
_entry.id   1eae3ff0bb84ba3c9fd7c83588526245
#
_cell.length_a   1.000
_cell.length_b   1.000
_cell.length_c   1.000
_cell.angle_alpha   90.00
_cell.angle_beta   90.00
_cell.angle_gamma   90.00
#
_symmetry.space_group_name_H-M   'P 1'
#
loop_
_entity.id
_entity.type
_entity.pdbx_description
1 polymer ?
#
loop_
_entity_poly.entity_id
_entity_poly.type
_entity_poly.pdbx_seq_one_letter_code
_entity_poly.pdbx_strand_id
1 'polypeptide(L)'
;MMTFAEDVCPIVEALYRKGYAITVIGNEANRKYLQQFETINFLPAGNKRVFKHIKALSSAKVIVIDTYYLMLGGLKKKPNQTIIQTWHAAGALKQFGLTDHQVDLSNAKMVSQYRKVYNATDKYLVGGEPMVECFKASFEATDDQFLRTGLPRLVPYTRLDVVKRQNELKKQYGIEGKVAIYVPTYREHKQANRQIDKSQFEAALPEYTLLSKLHPSIATEDQTAINLQSMMILADVIISDYSSLAIEASILDKPSLFYVYDEAQYEEERGLNIFYKAIPEAYKAYTETELIEKLKDHDVQLTPLFNDWHEYNAKDSLTKVINEIEKMVKI
;
A
#
# COMPACT_ATOMS: atom_id res chain seq x y z
N MET A 1 -15.62 4.55 1.20
CA MET A 1 -15.04 5.08 2.47
C MET A 1 -13.55 5.26 2.22
N MET A 2 -12.96 6.35 2.68
CA MET A 2 -11.62 6.77 2.26
C MET A 2 -10.73 7.12 3.47
N THR A 3 -9.77 6.29 3.76
CA THR A 3 -8.65 6.55 4.67
C THR A 3 -7.40 6.92 3.86
N PHE A 4 -7.17 6.19 2.76
CA PHE A 4 -6.03 6.34 1.85
C PHE A 4 -6.51 6.92 0.52
N ALA A 5 -6.26 8.22 0.31
CA ALA A 5 -6.78 8.94 -0.84
C ALA A 5 -6.25 8.39 -2.19
N GLU A 6 -5.00 7.94 -2.21
CA GLU A 6 -4.35 7.42 -3.42
C GLU A 6 -5.07 6.21 -4.01
N ASP A 7 -5.69 5.37 -3.16
CA ASP A 7 -6.40 4.17 -3.58
C ASP A 7 -7.82 4.45 -4.07
N VAL A 8 -8.47 5.45 -3.50
CA VAL A 8 -9.89 5.73 -3.74
C VAL A 8 -10.12 6.87 -4.73
N CYS A 9 -9.30 7.92 -4.70
CA CYS A 9 -9.49 9.11 -5.55
C CYS A 9 -9.52 8.82 -7.06
N PRO A 10 -8.70 7.93 -7.63
CA PRO A 10 -8.80 7.61 -9.07
C PRO A 10 -10.19 7.07 -9.46
N ILE A 11 -10.78 6.24 -8.59
CA ILE A 11 -12.14 5.69 -8.80
C ILE A 11 -13.19 6.78 -8.65
N VAL A 12 -13.07 7.61 -7.61
CA VAL A 12 -13.97 8.75 -7.36
C VAL A 12 -13.98 9.70 -8.55
N GLU A 13 -12.81 10.10 -9.05
CA GLU A 13 -12.70 11.01 -10.19
C GLU A 13 -13.31 10.41 -11.45
N ALA A 14 -13.03 9.14 -11.75
CA ALA A 14 -13.57 8.48 -12.94
C ALA A 14 -15.10 8.36 -12.89
N LEU A 15 -15.68 8.02 -11.75
CA LEU A 15 -17.13 7.95 -11.56
C LEU A 15 -17.78 9.34 -11.57
N TYR A 16 -17.12 10.35 -10.99
CA TYR A 16 -17.59 11.73 -11.02
C TYR A 16 -17.72 12.25 -12.46
N ARG A 17 -16.70 12.02 -13.28
CA ARG A 17 -16.70 12.40 -14.71
C ARG A 17 -17.81 11.71 -15.51
N LYS A 18 -18.29 10.58 -15.05
CA LYS A 18 -19.42 9.83 -15.64
C LYS A 18 -20.79 10.27 -15.08
N GLY A 19 -20.84 11.23 -14.15
CA GLY A 19 -22.07 11.80 -13.60
C GLY A 19 -22.71 10.96 -12.49
N TYR A 20 -21.99 10.04 -11.86
CA TYR A 20 -22.51 9.30 -10.71
C TYR A 20 -22.64 10.17 -9.46
N ALA A 21 -23.70 9.94 -8.69
CA ALA A 21 -23.87 10.54 -7.38
C ALA A 21 -22.92 9.85 -6.37
N ILE A 22 -22.00 10.63 -5.79
CA ILE A 22 -20.92 10.11 -4.94
C ILE A 22 -21.00 10.72 -3.55
N THR A 23 -20.96 9.87 -2.53
CA THR A 23 -20.72 10.27 -1.14
C THR A 23 -19.42 9.67 -0.66
N VAL A 24 -18.49 10.51 -0.18
CA VAL A 24 -17.22 10.09 0.41
C VAL A 24 -17.29 10.23 1.93
N ILE A 25 -17.07 9.15 2.66
CA ILE A 25 -16.88 9.15 4.12
C ILE A 25 -15.38 9.01 4.38
N GLY A 26 -14.75 10.00 4.98
CA GLY A 26 -13.30 10.00 5.17
C GLY A 26 -12.81 10.98 6.23
N ASN A 27 -11.52 10.93 6.54
CA ASN A 27 -10.89 11.88 7.46
C ASN A 27 -10.95 13.30 6.87
N GLU A 28 -11.13 14.30 7.72
CA GLU A 28 -11.22 15.71 7.28
C GLU A 28 -9.98 16.16 6.48
N ALA A 29 -8.79 15.62 6.82
CA ALA A 29 -7.57 15.87 6.07
C ALA A 29 -7.63 15.43 4.60
N ASN A 30 -8.49 14.46 4.28
CA ASN A 30 -8.67 13.95 2.92
C ASN A 30 -9.61 14.81 2.07
N ARG A 31 -10.35 15.76 2.67
CA ARG A 31 -11.25 16.65 1.94
C ARG A 31 -10.52 17.44 0.85
N LYS A 32 -9.25 17.80 1.07
CA LYS A 32 -8.43 18.56 0.10
C LYS A 32 -8.33 17.87 -1.28
N TYR A 33 -8.36 16.54 -1.33
CA TYR A 33 -8.30 15.78 -2.58
C TYR A 33 -9.62 15.82 -3.39
N LEU A 34 -10.70 16.29 -2.76
CA LEU A 34 -12.03 16.33 -3.35
C LEU A 34 -12.51 17.75 -3.67
N GLN A 35 -11.74 18.77 -3.35
CA GLN A 35 -12.13 20.18 -3.52
C GLN A 35 -12.44 20.58 -4.96
N GLN A 36 -11.85 19.89 -5.92
CA GLN A 36 -12.09 20.13 -7.35
C GLN A 36 -13.43 19.56 -7.86
N PHE A 37 -14.18 18.81 -7.04
CA PHE A 37 -15.41 18.15 -7.43
C PHE A 37 -16.60 18.76 -6.68
N GLU A 38 -17.36 19.65 -7.35
CA GLU A 38 -18.39 20.46 -6.71
C GLU A 38 -19.58 19.67 -6.15
N THR A 39 -19.94 18.53 -6.78
CA THR A 39 -21.15 17.78 -6.43
C THR A 39 -20.91 16.55 -5.54
N ILE A 40 -19.67 16.31 -5.12
CA ILE A 40 -19.36 15.20 -4.21
C ILE A 40 -19.81 15.57 -2.79
N ASN A 41 -20.65 14.71 -2.20
CA ASN A 41 -21.03 14.85 -0.82
C ASN A 41 -19.94 14.28 0.10
N PHE A 42 -19.26 15.12 0.86
CA PHE A 42 -18.25 14.69 1.82
C PHE A 42 -18.80 14.63 3.24
N LEU A 43 -18.69 13.47 3.88
CA LEU A 43 -19.05 13.24 5.27
C LEU A 43 -17.79 12.95 6.09
N PRO A 44 -17.37 13.83 7.01
CA PRO A 44 -16.25 13.53 7.89
C PRO A 44 -16.47 12.24 8.69
N ALA A 45 -15.44 11.39 8.78
CA ALA A 45 -15.42 10.22 9.64
C ALA A 45 -15.57 10.61 11.13
N GLY A 46 -15.99 9.67 11.95
CA GLY A 46 -16.13 9.84 13.41
C GLY A 46 -17.55 9.58 13.92
N ASN A 47 -17.62 9.22 15.21
CA ASN A 47 -18.85 8.73 15.87
C ASN A 47 -19.99 9.77 15.93
N LYS A 48 -19.67 11.07 15.94
CA LYS A 48 -20.69 12.15 16.00
C LYS A 48 -21.64 12.18 14.79
N ARG A 49 -21.29 11.51 13.69
CA ARG A 49 -22.05 11.50 12.43
C ARG A 49 -22.49 10.11 12.00
N VAL A 50 -22.46 9.13 12.90
CA VAL A 50 -22.75 7.71 12.60
C VAL A 50 -24.09 7.52 11.88
N PHE A 51 -25.16 8.24 12.26
CA PHE A 51 -26.46 8.14 11.57
C PHE A 51 -26.42 8.62 10.11
N LYS A 52 -25.61 9.66 9.81
CA LYS A 52 -25.40 10.11 8.43
C LYS A 52 -24.60 9.08 7.62
N HIS A 53 -23.61 8.46 8.25
CA HIS A 53 -22.85 7.36 7.64
C HIS A 53 -23.75 6.17 7.34
N ILE A 54 -24.54 5.71 8.30
CA ILE A 54 -25.50 4.60 8.12
C ILE A 54 -26.47 4.91 6.99
N LYS A 55 -27.03 6.14 6.95
CA LYS A 55 -27.95 6.55 5.87
C LYS A 55 -27.26 6.49 4.51
N ALA A 56 -26.05 7.04 4.39
CA ALA A 56 -25.27 7.01 3.14
C ALA A 56 -24.95 5.58 2.70
N LEU A 57 -24.44 4.75 3.62
CA LEU A 57 -24.11 3.35 3.35
C LEU A 57 -25.35 2.54 2.94
N SER A 58 -26.49 2.72 3.64
CA SER A 58 -27.74 2.00 3.34
C SER A 58 -28.38 2.44 2.02
N SER A 59 -28.04 3.61 1.48
CA SER A 59 -28.59 4.12 0.21
C SER A 59 -27.70 3.82 -0.99
N ALA A 60 -26.41 3.54 -0.78
CA ALA A 60 -25.46 3.28 -1.86
C ALA A 60 -25.74 1.91 -2.52
N LYS A 61 -25.62 1.84 -3.84
CA LYS A 61 -25.61 0.57 -4.58
C LYS A 61 -24.23 -0.11 -4.50
N VAL A 62 -23.17 0.66 -4.65
CA VAL A 62 -21.79 0.18 -4.52
C VAL A 62 -21.08 0.98 -3.44
N ILE A 63 -20.40 0.28 -2.55
CA ILE A 63 -19.57 0.85 -1.49
C ILE A 63 -18.12 0.46 -1.77
N VAL A 64 -17.27 1.45 -2.00
CA VAL A 64 -15.82 1.25 -2.17
C VAL A 64 -15.13 1.56 -0.85
N ILE A 65 -14.26 0.66 -0.41
CA ILE A 65 -13.49 0.76 0.84
C ILE A 65 -12.00 0.50 0.57
N ASP A 66 -11.13 1.12 1.34
CA ASP A 66 -9.66 1.00 1.22
C ASP A 66 -9.00 0.30 2.43
N THR A 67 -9.77 0.01 3.45
CA THR A 67 -9.36 -0.79 4.62
C THR A 67 -10.59 -1.48 5.20
N TYR A 68 -10.44 -2.22 6.30
CA TYR A 68 -11.59 -2.81 6.99
C TYR A 68 -12.17 -1.81 8.00
N TYR A 69 -13.46 -1.52 7.86
CA TYR A 69 -14.19 -0.62 8.74
C TYR A 69 -15.15 -1.41 9.62
N LEU A 70 -14.96 -1.39 10.95
CA LEU A 70 -15.73 -2.17 11.92
C LEU A 70 -17.25 -1.99 11.78
N MET A 71 -17.69 -0.80 11.39
CA MET A 71 -19.12 -0.52 11.20
C MET A 71 -19.78 -1.36 10.08
N LEU A 72 -18.99 -1.87 9.13
CA LEU A 72 -19.53 -2.71 8.05
C LEU A 72 -19.96 -4.09 8.54
N GLY A 73 -19.37 -4.60 9.62
CA GLY A 73 -19.78 -5.86 10.25
C GLY A 73 -21.21 -5.82 10.85
N GLY A 74 -21.76 -4.61 11.06
CA GLY A 74 -23.14 -4.39 11.48
C GLY A 74 -24.08 -3.96 10.36
N LEU A 75 -23.58 -3.74 9.13
CA LEU A 75 -24.38 -3.29 8.01
C LEU A 75 -25.26 -4.43 7.47
N LYS A 76 -26.58 -4.25 7.50
CA LYS A 76 -27.50 -5.13 6.78
C LYS A 76 -27.55 -4.73 5.32
N LYS A 77 -26.73 -5.41 4.49
CA LYS A 77 -26.71 -5.17 3.03
C LYS A 77 -28.06 -5.47 2.39
N LYS A 78 -28.41 -4.67 1.39
CA LYS A 78 -29.51 -4.96 0.48
C LYS A 78 -29.10 -6.01 -0.56
N PRO A 79 -30.03 -6.76 -1.16
CA PRO A 79 -29.70 -7.81 -2.14
C PRO A 79 -28.81 -7.33 -3.32
N ASN A 80 -29.01 -6.07 -3.76
CA ASN A 80 -28.27 -5.46 -4.87
C ASN A 80 -27.25 -4.40 -4.39
N GLN A 81 -26.67 -4.60 -3.22
CA GLN A 81 -25.63 -3.74 -2.67
C GLN A 81 -24.29 -4.49 -2.63
N THR A 82 -23.27 -3.94 -3.24
CA THR A 82 -21.95 -4.55 -3.35
C THR A 82 -20.90 -3.71 -2.61
N ILE A 83 -20.05 -4.38 -1.85
CA ILE A 83 -18.88 -3.77 -1.18
C ILE A 83 -17.61 -4.23 -1.88
N ILE A 84 -16.82 -3.27 -2.35
CA ILE A 84 -15.54 -3.50 -3.05
C ILE A 84 -14.41 -2.98 -2.16
N GLN A 85 -13.43 -3.84 -1.87
CA GLN A 85 -12.19 -3.50 -1.17
C GLN A 85 -11.09 -3.20 -2.17
N THR A 86 -10.53 -1.99 -2.14
CA THR A 86 -9.34 -1.63 -2.94
C THR A 86 -8.06 -2.06 -2.25
N TRP A 87 -8.10 -2.18 -0.92
CA TRP A 87 -6.94 -2.19 -0.05
C TRP A 87 -6.15 -0.87 -0.16
N HIS A 88 -4.96 -0.82 0.46
CA HIS A 88 -4.13 0.39 0.51
C HIS A 88 -2.64 0.10 0.31
N ALA A 89 -2.34 -1.04 -0.31
CA ALA A 89 -0.98 -1.47 -0.60
C ALA A 89 -0.96 -2.36 -1.84
N ALA A 90 0.15 -2.37 -2.56
CA ALA A 90 0.32 -3.23 -3.73
C ALA A 90 0.42 -4.73 -3.36
N GLY A 91 0.83 -5.01 -2.12
CA GLY A 91 0.98 -6.35 -1.59
C GLY A 91 1.24 -6.36 -0.09
N ALA A 92 1.65 -7.50 0.47
CA ALA A 92 1.98 -7.65 1.87
C ALA A 92 3.13 -8.64 2.08
N LEU A 93 4.10 -8.27 2.92
CA LEU A 93 5.19 -9.14 3.37
C LEU A 93 5.00 -9.58 4.83
N LYS A 94 4.15 -8.88 5.56
CA LYS A 94 3.77 -9.17 6.95
C LYS A 94 2.37 -9.76 7.02
N GLN A 95 2.10 -10.50 8.09
CA GLN A 95 0.78 -10.99 8.41
C GLN A 95 -0.18 -9.82 8.73
N PHE A 96 -1.46 -10.01 8.44
CA PHE A 96 -2.52 -9.06 8.75
C PHE A 96 -3.87 -9.79 8.89
N GLY A 97 -4.91 -9.07 9.34
CA GLY A 97 -6.22 -9.69 9.54
C GLY A 97 -6.17 -10.82 10.55
N LEU A 98 -6.76 -11.98 10.24
CA LEU A 98 -6.80 -13.14 11.15
C LEU A 98 -5.43 -13.85 11.30
N THR A 99 -4.47 -13.55 10.45
CA THR A 99 -3.12 -14.14 10.54
C THR A 99 -2.12 -13.27 11.30
N ASP A 100 -2.47 -12.01 11.65
CA ASP A 100 -1.63 -11.13 12.46
C ASP A 100 -1.46 -11.73 13.87
N HIS A 101 -0.22 -11.89 14.33
CA HIS A 101 0.10 -12.46 15.64
C HIS A 101 -0.47 -11.66 16.82
N GLN A 102 -0.84 -10.40 16.60
CA GLN A 102 -1.54 -9.59 17.61
C GLN A 102 -3.02 -9.95 17.77
N VAL A 103 -3.57 -10.79 16.88
CA VAL A 103 -4.95 -11.23 16.96
C VAL A 103 -5.08 -12.45 17.85
N ASP A 104 -5.73 -12.30 18.99
CA ASP A 104 -6.05 -13.41 19.90
C ASP A 104 -7.16 -14.28 19.28
N LEU A 105 -6.77 -15.35 18.59
CA LEU A 105 -7.71 -16.30 17.99
C LEU A 105 -8.53 -17.08 19.02
N SER A 106 -8.11 -17.15 20.29
CA SER A 106 -8.88 -17.78 21.37
C SER A 106 -10.09 -16.92 21.81
N ASN A 107 -10.07 -15.61 21.50
CA ASN A 107 -11.17 -14.70 21.77
C ASN A 107 -12.26 -14.82 20.67
N ALA A 108 -13.13 -15.82 20.81
CA ALA A 108 -14.18 -16.11 19.83
C ALA A 108 -15.10 -14.91 19.52
N LYS A 109 -15.33 -14.01 20.48
CA LYS A 109 -16.15 -12.81 20.28
C LYS A 109 -15.46 -11.81 19.35
N MET A 110 -14.17 -11.57 19.56
CA MET A 110 -13.36 -10.67 18.74
C MET A 110 -13.22 -11.23 17.32
N VAL A 111 -12.87 -12.51 17.19
CA VAL A 111 -12.76 -13.19 15.88
C VAL A 111 -14.09 -13.15 15.12
N SER A 112 -15.22 -13.38 15.80
CA SER A 112 -16.55 -13.25 15.18
C SER A 112 -16.82 -11.84 14.66
N GLN A 113 -16.37 -10.81 15.37
CA GLN A 113 -16.51 -9.41 14.90
C GLN A 113 -15.67 -9.16 13.65
N TYR A 114 -14.42 -9.63 13.61
CA TYR A 114 -13.56 -9.50 12.45
C TYR A 114 -14.15 -10.22 11.23
N ARG A 115 -14.57 -11.48 11.39
CA ARG A 115 -15.24 -12.24 10.33
C ARG A 115 -16.47 -11.53 9.76
N LYS A 116 -17.29 -10.89 10.60
CA LYS A 116 -18.44 -10.10 10.12
C LYS A 116 -18.01 -8.95 9.21
N VAL A 117 -16.88 -8.30 9.49
CA VAL A 117 -16.35 -7.23 8.66
C VAL A 117 -15.81 -7.78 7.33
N TYR A 118 -15.04 -8.87 7.38
CA TYR A 118 -14.48 -9.49 6.17
C TYR A 118 -15.56 -10.06 5.27
N ASN A 119 -16.54 -10.77 5.85
CA ASN A 119 -17.69 -11.34 5.12
C ASN A 119 -18.63 -10.27 4.55
N ALA A 120 -18.55 -9.01 5.01
CA ALA A 120 -19.30 -7.92 4.40
C ALA A 120 -18.76 -7.54 3.01
N THR A 121 -17.46 -7.81 2.73
CA THR A 121 -16.81 -7.50 1.47
C THR A 121 -17.18 -8.52 0.40
N ASP A 122 -17.68 -8.04 -0.74
CA ASP A 122 -18.08 -8.89 -1.85
C ASP A 122 -16.95 -9.08 -2.86
N LYS A 123 -16.14 -8.05 -3.06
CA LYS A 123 -15.06 -8.06 -4.06
C LYS A 123 -13.79 -7.38 -3.54
N TYR A 124 -12.65 -7.94 -3.92
CA TYR A 124 -11.31 -7.42 -3.63
C TYR A 124 -10.59 -7.11 -4.94
N LEU A 125 -10.00 -5.90 -5.07
CA LEU A 125 -9.11 -5.60 -6.18
C LEU A 125 -7.75 -6.20 -5.91
N VAL A 126 -7.16 -6.87 -6.90
CA VAL A 126 -5.84 -7.48 -6.79
C VAL A 126 -4.95 -7.12 -7.97
N GLY A 127 -3.65 -6.92 -7.68
CA GLY A 127 -2.60 -6.65 -8.66
C GLY A 127 -1.96 -7.90 -9.23
N GLY A 128 -1.99 -9.02 -8.48
CA GLY A 128 -1.42 -10.30 -8.85
C GLY A 128 -1.88 -11.42 -7.91
N GLU A 129 -1.62 -12.68 -8.27
CA GLU A 129 -2.03 -13.85 -7.48
C GLU A 129 -1.43 -13.90 -6.06
N PRO A 130 -0.20 -13.42 -5.77
CA PRO A 130 0.29 -13.41 -4.40
C PRO A 130 -0.61 -12.63 -3.43
N MET A 131 -1.27 -11.54 -3.88
CA MET A 131 -2.21 -10.81 -3.03
C MET A 131 -3.53 -11.57 -2.83
N VAL A 132 -3.95 -12.37 -3.82
CA VAL A 132 -5.09 -13.32 -3.67
C VAL A 132 -4.83 -14.27 -2.52
N GLU A 133 -3.65 -14.89 -2.47
CA GLU A 133 -3.27 -15.81 -1.40
C GLU A 133 -3.21 -15.11 -0.03
N CYS A 134 -2.71 -13.87 0.02
CA CYS A 134 -2.74 -13.07 1.25
C CYS A 134 -4.17 -12.84 1.76
N PHE A 135 -5.10 -12.47 0.89
CA PHE A 135 -6.49 -12.23 1.29
C PHE A 135 -7.23 -13.52 1.67
N LYS A 136 -6.98 -14.64 0.98
CA LYS A 136 -7.51 -15.95 1.37
C LYS A 136 -7.08 -16.31 2.79
N ALA A 137 -5.79 -16.17 3.10
CA ALA A 137 -5.24 -16.49 4.41
C ALA A 137 -5.75 -15.55 5.50
N SER A 138 -5.75 -14.23 5.23
CA SER A 138 -5.99 -13.20 6.26
C SER A 138 -7.45 -12.85 6.48
N PHE A 139 -8.29 -12.99 5.45
CA PHE A 139 -9.72 -12.62 5.48
C PHE A 139 -10.67 -13.78 5.18
N GLU A 140 -10.15 -14.99 4.98
CA GLU A 140 -10.92 -16.17 4.58
C GLU A 140 -11.70 -15.93 3.27
N ALA A 141 -11.14 -15.09 2.37
CA ALA A 141 -11.77 -14.74 1.10
C ALA A 141 -11.76 -15.94 0.11
N THR A 142 -12.74 -15.98 -0.78
CA THR A 142 -12.92 -17.05 -1.78
C THR A 142 -12.63 -16.55 -3.20
N ASP A 143 -12.33 -17.46 -4.14
CA ASP A 143 -11.88 -17.10 -5.48
C ASP A 143 -12.85 -16.23 -6.27
N ASP A 144 -14.14 -16.40 -6.06
CA ASP A 144 -15.18 -15.60 -6.71
C ASP A 144 -15.23 -14.14 -6.23
N GLN A 145 -14.55 -13.83 -5.12
CA GLN A 145 -14.47 -12.48 -4.59
C GLN A 145 -13.37 -11.63 -5.24
N PHE A 146 -12.47 -12.19 -6.04
CA PHE A 146 -11.34 -11.43 -6.57
C PHE A 146 -11.64 -10.80 -7.95
N LEU A 147 -11.41 -9.49 -8.05
CA LEU A 147 -11.37 -8.76 -9.30
C LEU A 147 -9.91 -8.61 -9.74
N ARG A 148 -9.52 -9.42 -10.71
CA ARG A 148 -8.19 -9.44 -11.32
C ARG A 148 -8.03 -8.31 -12.34
N THR A 149 -8.27 -7.08 -11.87
CA THR A 149 -8.30 -5.86 -12.69
C THR A 149 -7.01 -5.05 -12.63
N GLY A 150 -6.14 -5.37 -11.70
CA GLY A 150 -5.07 -4.49 -11.27
C GLY A 150 -5.58 -3.37 -10.35
N LEU A 151 -4.64 -2.57 -9.87
CA LEU A 151 -4.85 -1.53 -8.87
C LEU A 151 -4.87 -0.14 -9.53
N PRO A 152 -5.99 0.62 -9.45
CA PRO A 152 -6.09 1.95 -10.07
C PRO A 152 -4.99 2.93 -9.67
N ARG A 153 -4.53 2.87 -8.41
CA ARG A 153 -3.45 3.75 -7.90
C ARG A 153 -2.11 3.54 -8.62
N LEU A 154 -1.87 2.35 -9.19
CA LEU A 154 -0.62 2.02 -9.88
C LEU A 154 -0.64 2.36 -11.38
N VAL A 155 -1.79 2.74 -11.93
CA VAL A 155 -1.91 3.10 -13.36
C VAL A 155 -0.90 4.17 -13.80
N PRO A 156 -0.60 5.24 -13.02
CA PRO A 156 0.42 6.21 -13.41
C PRO A 156 1.79 5.58 -13.68
N TYR A 157 2.18 4.59 -12.89
CA TYR A 157 3.47 3.90 -13.05
C TYR A 157 3.53 3.06 -14.33
N THR A 158 2.42 2.41 -14.71
CA THR A 158 2.36 1.59 -15.94
C THR A 158 2.47 2.40 -17.24
N ARG A 159 2.32 3.73 -17.15
CA ARG A 159 2.41 4.67 -18.29
C ARG A 159 3.70 5.45 -18.33
N LEU A 160 4.53 5.30 -17.30
CA LEU A 160 5.71 6.12 -17.10
C LEU A 160 6.89 5.59 -17.92
N ASP A 161 7.58 6.50 -18.62
CA ASP A 161 8.96 6.26 -19.02
C ASP A 161 9.86 6.52 -17.80
N VAL A 162 10.19 5.44 -17.08
CA VAL A 162 10.89 5.49 -15.80
C VAL A 162 12.24 6.13 -15.93
N VAL A 163 13.02 5.76 -16.96
CA VAL A 163 14.39 6.27 -17.19
C VAL A 163 14.36 7.79 -17.46
N LYS A 164 13.49 8.21 -18.37
CA LYS A 164 13.32 9.63 -18.68
C LYS A 164 12.92 10.42 -17.44
N ARG A 165 11.92 9.92 -16.70
CA ARG A 165 11.41 10.62 -15.51
C ARG A 165 12.41 10.65 -14.38
N GLN A 166 13.18 9.60 -14.17
CA GLN A 166 14.29 9.56 -13.21
C GLN A 166 15.33 10.64 -13.52
N ASN A 167 15.75 10.76 -14.79
CA ASN A 167 16.70 11.77 -15.20
C ASN A 167 16.18 13.21 -15.01
N GLU A 168 14.91 13.45 -15.31
CA GLU A 168 14.25 14.75 -15.05
C GLU A 168 14.27 15.09 -13.56
N LEU A 169 13.93 14.13 -12.70
CA LEU A 169 13.91 14.33 -11.25
C LEU A 169 15.32 14.50 -10.68
N LYS A 170 16.31 13.72 -11.14
CA LYS A 170 17.73 13.91 -10.74
C LYS A 170 18.18 15.34 -11.06
N LYS A 171 17.88 15.84 -12.26
CA LYS A 171 18.19 17.23 -12.65
C LYS A 171 17.45 18.25 -11.79
N GLN A 172 16.15 18.01 -11.53
CA GLN A 172 15.30 18.91 -10.72
C GLN A 172 15.82 19.08 -9.30
N TYR A 173 16.32 18.00 -8.69
CA TYR A 173 16.78 17.98 -7.30
C TYR A 173 18.32 18.13 -7.17
N GLY A 174 19.04 18.29 -8.28
CA GLY A 174 20.51 18.43 -8.26
C GLY A 174 21.23 17.18 -7.75
N ILE A 175 20.67 16.00 -8.04
CA ILE A 175 21.24 14.70 -7.60
C ILE A 175 22.09 14.13 -8.73
N GLU A 176 23.34 13.83 -8.41
CA GLU A 176 24.28 13.12 -9.29
C GLU A 176 24.46 11.68 -8.83
N GLY A 177 24.85 10.79 -9.74
CA GLY A 177 25.11 9.38 -9.42
C GLY A 177 23.85 8.56 -9.16
N LYS A 178 24.00 7.53 -8.33
CA LYS A 178 22.94 6.59 -7.93
C LYS A 178 22.15 7.11 -6.72
N VAL A 179 20.93 6.64 -6.56
CA VAL A 179 20.07 6.98 -5.42
C VAL A 179 19.66 5.71 -4.68
N ALA A 180 19.99 5.66 -3.40
CA ALA A 180 19.41 4.70 -2.47
C ALA A 180 18.29 5.39 -1.69
N ILE A 181 17.10 4.81 -1.61
CA ILE A 181 16.06 5.32 -0.73
C ILE A 181 15.87 4.38 0.46
N TYR A 182 15.75 4.95 1.66
CA TYR A 182 15.46 4.21 2.89
C TYR A 182 14.08 4.55 3.41
N VAL A 183 13.17 3.56 3.39
CA VAL A 183 11.77 3.72 3.80
C VAL A 183 11.35 2.51 4.65
N PRO A 184 11.66 2.52 5.95
CA PRO A 184 11.33 1.43 6.85
C PRO A 184 9.87 1.47 7.31
N THR A 185 9.36 0.31 7.72
CA THR A 185 8.10 0.20 8.46
C THR A 185 8.22 0.89 9.83
N TYR A 186 7.18 1.64 10.21
CA TYR A 186 7.11 2.26 11.53
C TYR A 186 7.07 1.20 12.65
N ARG A 187 7.81 1.45 13.73
CA ARG A 187 7.78 0.69 14.98
C ARG A 187 7.13 1.55 16.06
N GLU A 188 6.19 0.99 16.79
CA GLU A 188 5.51 1.70 17.91
C GLU A 188 6.49 2.11 19.00
N HIS A 189 7.50 1.27 19.27
CA HIS A 189 8.58 1.58 20.18
C HIS A 189 9.66 2.40 19.49
N LYS A 190 9.77 3.69 19.82
CA LYS A 190 10.72 4.63 19.18
C LYS A 190 12.17 4.13 19.17
N GLN A 191 12.60 3.38 20.19
CA GLN A 191 13.95 2.82 20.26
C GLN A 191 14.23 1.74 19.21
N ALA A 192 13.19 1.11 18.66
CA ALA A 192 13.32 0.10 17.62
C ALA A 192 13.41 0.71 16.19
N ASN A 193 13.20 2.02 16.05
CA ASN A 193 13.26 2.68 14.74
C ASN A 193 14.70 3.05 14.41
N ARG A 194 15.43 2.14 13.78
CA ARG A 194 16.81 2.35 13.39
C ARG A 194 16.90 3.21 12.13
N GLN A 195 17.80 4.15 12.14
CA GLN A 195 18.16 4.98 11.00
C GLN A 195 19.48 4.47 10.41
N ILE A 196 19.67 4.70 9.13
CA ILE A 196 20.96 4.52 8.48
C ILE A 196 21.75 5.83 8.65
N ASP A 197 22.99 5.75 9.11
CA ASP A 197 23.87 6.91 9.19
C ASP A 197 24.23 7.37 7.77
N LYS A 198 23.61 8.48 7.35
CA LYS A 198 23.80 9.02 6.00
C LYS A 198 25.26 9.34 5.70
N SER A 199 25.97 9.92 6.66
CA SER A 199 27.37 10.35 6.46
C SER A 199 28.29 9.15 6.28
N GLN A 200 28.10 8.10 7.08
CA GLN A 200 28.85 6.85 6.96
C GLN A 200 28.49 6.11 5.66
N PHE A 201 27.20 6.06 5.34
CA PHE A 201 26.71 5.41 4.12
C PHE A 201 27.30 6.06 2.86
N GLU A 202 27.20 7.38 2.71
CA GLU A 202 27.70 8.12 1.54
C GLU A 202 29.24 8.15 1.50
N ALA A 203 29.92 8.16 2.64
CA ALA A 203 31.39 8.02 2.68
C ALA A 203 31.85 6.63 2.20
N ALA A 204 31.07 5.59 2.52
CA ALA A 204 31.38 4.21 2.12
C ALA A 204 30.97 3.91 0.66
N LEU A 205 29.96 4.61 0.13
CA LEU A 205 29.36 4.43 -1.19
C LEU A 205 29.23 5.80 -1.89
N PRO A 206 30.38 6.40 -2.31
CA PRO A 206 30.39 7.79 -2.81
C PRO A 206 29.60 8.00 -4.11
N GLU A 207 29.28 6.93 -4.83
CA GLU A 207 28.42 6.98 -6.01
C GLU A 207 26.91 7.05 -5.67
N TYR A 208 26.54 6.87 -4.40
CA TYR A 208 25.14 6.91 -3.95
C TYR A 208 24.82 8.19 -3.16
N THR A 209 23.62 8.72 -3.40
CA THR A 209 22.95 9.65 -2.49
C THR A 209 21.88 8.89 -1.71
N LEU A 210 21.92 8.95 -0.37
CA LEU A 210 20.89 8.33 0.49
C LEU A 210 19.77 9.32 0.77
N LEU A 211 18.55 8.93 0.41
CA LEU A 211 17.31 9.66 0.73
C LEU A 211 16.49 8.84 1.72
N SER A 212 16.30 9.35 2.92
CA SER A 212 15.51 8.69 3.95
C SER A 212 14.13 9.31 4.10
N LYS A 213 13.09 8.47 4.26
CA LYS A 213 11.73 8.90 4.62
C LYS A 213 11.19 8.03 5.73
N LEU A 214 11.26 8.58 6.93
CA LEU A 214 10.75 7.94 8.13
C LEU A 214 9.31 8.40 8.42
N HIS A 215 8.63 7.70 9.31
CA HIS A 215 7.31 8.13 9.77
C HIS A 215 7.39 9.52 10.44
N PRO A 216 6.40 10.41 10.26
CA PRO A 216 6.44 11.78 10.81
C PRO A 216 6.66 11.89 12.31
N SER A 217 6.31 10.83 13.08
CA SER A 217 6.56 10.79 14.53
C SER A 217 8.04 10.59 14.92
N ILE A 218 8.92 10.25 13.95
CA ILE A 218 10.35 10.00 14.14
C ILE A 218 11.17 11.05 13.38
N ALA A 219 10.54 12.09 12.85
CA ALA A 219 11.17 13.08 11.99
C ALA A 219 12.50 13.61 12.55
N THR A 220 13.55 13.53 11.74
CA THR A 220 14.90 14.05 11.99
C THR A 220 15.24 15.09 10.93
N GLU A 221 16.29 15.87 11.19
CA GLU A 221 16.76 16.92 10.25
C GLU A 221 17.21 16.36 8.89
N ASP A 222 17.59 15.08 8.84
CA ASP A 222 18.07 14.41 7.61
C ASP A 222 16.97 13.89 6.68
N GLN A 223 15.69 14.17 6.96
CA GLN A 223 14.61 13.72 6.09
C GLN A 223 14.48 14.57 4.84
N THR A 224 14.35 13.89 3.70
CA THR A 224 14.06 14.57 2.44
C THR A 224 12.63 15.13 2.39
N ALA A 225 12.48 16.33 1.81
CA ALA A 225 11.19 16.91 1.48
C ALA A 225 10.55 16.28 0.21
N ILE A 226 11.30 15.44 -0.52
CA ILE A 226 10.82 14.78 -1.74
C ILE A 226 9.68 13.82 -1.37
N ASN A 227 8.58 13.85 -2.13
CA ASN A 227 7.47 12.93 -1.91
C ASN A 227 7.87 11.49 -2.26
N LEU A 228 7.19 10.51 -1.65
CA LEU A 228 7.52 9.09 -1.78
C LEU A 228 7.47 8.59 -3.24
N GLN A 229 6.50 9.04 -4.02
CA GLN A 229 6.39 8.67 -5.44
C GLN A 229 7.63 9.11 -6.24
N SER A 230 8.07 10.35 -6.05
CA SER A 230 9.29 10.86 -6.69
C SER A 230 10.53 10.13 -6.19
N MET A 231 10.60 9.79 -4.91
CA MET A 231 11.70 8.98 -4.35
C MET A 231 11.77 7.61 -4.99
N MET A 232 10.66 6.90 -5.13
CA MET A 232 10.62 5.57 -5.80
C MET A 232 11.11 5.65 -7.25
N ILE A 233 10.72 6.70 -7.99
CA ILE A 233 11.18 6.90 -9.37
C ILE A 233 12.69 7.23 -9.42
N LEU A 234 13.16 8.05 -8.48
CA LEU A 234 14.58 8.42 -8.35
C LEU A 234 15.48 7.24 -8.00
N ALA A 235 14.97 6.27 -7.26
CA ALA A 235 15.77 5.20 -6.70
C ALA A 235 16.45 4.35 -7.78
N ASP A 236 17.69 4.00 -7.51
CA ASP A 236 18.41 2.91 -8.17
C ASP A 236 18.34 1.64 -7.31
N VAL A 237 18.14 1.79 -5.99
CA VAL A 237 17.85 0.71 -5.04
C VAL A 237 16.92 1.20 -3.94
N ILE A 238 15.97 0.33 -3.53
CA ILE A 238 15.07 0.56 -2.40
C ILE A 238 15.63 -0.18 -1.19
N ILE A 239 15.95 0.52 -0.12
CA ILE A 239 16.27 -0.07 1.17
C ILE A 239 15.00 -0.02 2.01
N SER A 240 14.45 -1.18 2.34
CA SER A 240 13.22 -1.31 3.09
C SER A 240 13.35 -2.45 4.12
N ASP A 241 12.24 -2.87 4.70
CA ASP A 241 12.17 -3.98 5.64
C ASP A 241 10.95 -4.86 5.33
N TYR A 242 9.92 -4.84 6.16
CA TYR A 242 8.68 -5.62 6.00
C TYR A 242 7.57 -4.82 5.30
N SER A 243 7.93 -3.68 4.71
CA SER A 243 7.00 -2.79 4.02
C SER A 243 6.62 -3.34 2.64
N SER A 244 5.35 -3.16 2.27
CA SER A 244 4.87 -3.42 0.91
C SER A 244 5.45 -2.46 -0.15
N LEU A 245 6.24 -1.47 0.26
CA LEU A 245 6.86 -0.52 -0.67
C LEU A 245 7.80 -1.20 -1.66
N ALA A 246 8.55 -2.24 -1.21
CA ALA A 246 9.40 -3.04 -2.08
C ALA A 246 8.60 -3.71 -3.22
N ILE A 247 7.38 -4.18 -2.90
CA ILE A 247 6.46 -4.72 -3.90
C ILE A 247 5.99 -3.62 -4.85
N GLU A 248 5.59 -2.45 -4.32
CA GLU A 248 5.15 -1.34 -5.17
C GLU A 248 6.26 -0.82 -6.08
N ALA A 249 7.49 -0.75 -5.58
CA ALA A 249 8.64 -0.28 -6.35
C ALA A 249 9.03 -1.23 -7.50
N SER A 250 8.72 -2.52 -7.39
CA SER A 250 9.02 -3.49 -8.46
C SER A 250 8.25 -3.24 -9.75
N ILE A 251 7.10 -2.52 -9.72
CA ILE A 251 6.39 -2.09 -10.94
C ILE A 251 7.21 -1.08 -11.78
N LEU A 252 8.18 -0.43 -11.14
CA LEU A 252 9.13 0.51 -11.75
C LEU A 252 10.47 -0.15 -12.09
N ASP A 253 10.54 -1.49 -12.04
CA ASP A 253 11.77 -2.28 -12.18
C ASP A 253 12.87 -1.88 -11.18
N LYS A 254 12.48 -1.42 -9.97
CA LYS A 254 13.44 -1.06 -8.92
C LYS A 254 13.75 -2.24 -8.03
N PRO A 255 15.05 -2.62 -7.90
CA PRO A 255 15.46 -3.65 -6.96
C PRO A 255 15.33 -3.18 -5.52
N SER A 256 15.13 -4.12 -4.60
CA SER A 256 15.06 -3.85 -3.17
C SER A 256 16.13 -4.62 -2.40
N LEU A 257 16.68 -4.01 -1.36
CA LEU A 257 17.52 -4.63 -0.35
C LEU A 257 16.85 -4.47 1.01
N PHE A 258 16.75 -5.56 1.77
CA PHE A 258 15.97 -5.61 3.00
C PHE A 258 16.87 -5.46 4.21
N TYR A 259 16.77 -4.30 4.89
CA TYR A 259 17.48 -4.03 6.14
C TYR A 259 16.60 -4.47 7.33
N VAL A 260 16.83 -5.70 7.80
CA VAL A 260 15.94 -6.45 8.70
C VAL A 260 16.59 -6.74 10.05
N TYR A 261 17.15 -5.71 10.67
CA TYR A 261 17.89 -5.75 11.94
C TYR A 261 17.11 -6.33 13.12
N ASP A 262 15.78 -6.40 13.05
CA ASP A 262 14.88 -6.86 14.12
C ASP A 262 13.97 -8.01 13.65
N GLU A 263 14.40 -8.80 12.66
CA GLU A 263 13.56 -9.81 11.99
C GLU A 263 12.91 -10.79 12.97
N ALA A 264 13.65 -11.33 13.90
CA ALA A 264 13.13 -12.30 14.88
C ALA A 264 12.05 -11.69 15.79
N GLN A 265 12.28 -10.45 16.25
CA GLN A 265 11.31 -9.74 17.08
C GLN A 265 10.05 -9.39 16.28
N TYR A 266 10.21 -8.94 15.05
CA TYR A 266 9.08 -8.58 14.20
C TYR A 266 8.23 -9.79 13.80
N GLU A 267 8.87 -10.95 13.53
CA GLU A 267 8.17 -12.23 13.31
C GLU A 267 7.35 -12.63 14.52
N GLU A 268 7.91 -12.50 15.72
CA GLU A 268 7.20 -12.83 16.96
C GLU A 268 6.00 -11.91 17.20
N GLU A 269 6.17 -10.60 17.03
CA GLU A 269 5.15 -9.60 17.37
C GLU A 269 4.03 -9.49 16.34
N ARG A 270 4.35 -9.59 15.04
CA ARG A 270 3.42 -9.33 13.94
C ARG A 270 3.23 -10.52 13.01
N GLY A 271 4.26 -11.33 12.83
CA GLY A 271 4.32 -12.40 11.85
C GLY A 271 4.71 -11.92 10.44
N LEU A 272 5.53 -12.71 9.77
CA LEU A 272 5.98 -12.52 8.40
C LEU A 272 5.37 -13.62 7.53
N ASN A 273 4.88 -13.27 6.36
CA ASN A 273 4.19 -14.23 5.50
C ASN A 273 5.18 -15.06 4.65
N ILE A 274 4.63 -16.01 3.90
CA ILE A 274 5.43 -16.93 3.05
C ILE A 274 6.24 -16.18 1.98
N PHE A 275 5.73 -15.05 1.48
CA PHE A 275 6.41 -14.26 0.45
C PHE A 275 7.62 -13.52 0.99
N TYR A 276 7.56 -13.04 2.24
CA TYR A 276 8.74 -12.51 2.92
C TYR A 276 9.78 -13.63 3.16
N LYS A 277 9.33 -14.79 3.63
CA LYS A 277 10.20 -15.93 3.91
C LYS A 277 10.88 -16.51 2.66
N ALA A 278 10.30 -16.26 1.48
CA ALA A 278 10.87 -16.63 0.20
C ALA A 278 11.93 -15.66 -0.33
N ILE A 279 12.14 -14.49 0.32
CA ILE A 279 13.17 -13.54 -0.08
C ILE A 279 14.55 -14.19 0.15
N PRO A 280 15.41 -14.27 -0.90
CA PRO A 280 16.74 -14.86 -0.74
C PRO A 280 17.61 -14.07 0.24
N GLU A 281 18.48 -14.77 0.97
CA GLU A 281 19.40 -14.15 1.95
C GLU A 281 20.35 -13.13 1.31
N ALA A 282 20.68 -13.27 0.03
CA ALA A 282 21.46 -12.26 -0.71
C ALA A 282 20.80 -10.86 -0.71
N TYR A 283 19.48 -10.80 -0.55
CA TYR A 283 18.70 -9.55 -0.52
C TYR A 283 18.46 -9.03 0.91
N LYS A 284 18.92 -9.70 1.95
CA LYS A 284 18.73 -9.29 3.34
C LYS A 284 20.04 -8.80 3.95
N ALA A 285 19.98 -7.78 4.80
CA ALA A 285 21.08 -7.29 5.62
C ALA A 285 20.57 -7.07 7.05
N TYR A 286 21.31 -7.56 8.02
CA TYR A 286 20.96 -7.49 9.43
C TYR A 286 21.71 -6.38 10.18
N THR A 287 22.78 -5.89 9.56
CA THR A 287 23.57 -4.76 10.05
C THR A 287 23.80 -3.73 8.95
N GLU A 288 24.14 -2.51 9.35
CA GLU A 288 24.45 -1.44 8.40
C GLU A 288 25.73 -1.75 7.61
N THR A 289 26.68 -2.44 8.24
CA THR A 289 27.89 -2.92 7.57
C THR A 289 27.55 -3.91 6.46
N GLU A 290 26.74 -4.92 6.73
CA GLU A 290 26.28 -5.89 5.70
C GLU A 290 25.52 -5.21 4.58
N LEU A 291 24.68 -4.21 4.91
CA LEU A 291 23.95 -3.43 3.92
C LEU A 291 24.89 -2.73 2.95
N ILE A 292 25.93 -2.07 3.48
CA ILE A 292 26.93 -1.35 2.70
C ILE A 292 27.75 -2.34 1.86
N GLU A 293 28.18 -3.46 2.45
CA GLU A 293 28.94 -4.50 1.74
C GLU A 293 28.18 -5.06 0.54
N LYS A 294 26.90 -5.38 0.72
CA LYS A 294 26.04 -5.89 -0.37
C LYS A 294 25.85 -4.87 -1.50
N LEU A 295 25.85 -3.58 -1.20
CA LEU A 295 25.77 -2.52 -2.23
C LEU A 295 27.12 -2.27 -2.93
N LYS A 296 28.25 -2.59 -2.27
CA LYS A 296 29.59 -2.54 -2.87
C LYS A 296 29.88 -3.72 -3.78
N ASP A 297 29.27 -4.86 -3.49
CA ASP A 297 29.52 -6.10 -4.21
C ASP A 297 28.88 -6.02 -5.60
N HIS A 298 29.70 -5.78 -6.61
CA HIS A 298 29.26 -5.71 -8.01
C HIS A 298 28.84 -7.08 -8.59
N ASP A 299 29.16 -8.19 -7.91
CA ASP A 299 28.74 -9.54 -8.32
C ASP A 299 27.32 -9.83 -7.89
N VAL A 300 26.78 -9.12 -6.89
CA VAL A 300 25.37 -9.20 -6.47
C VAL A 300 24.53 -8.28 -7.35
N GLN A 301 24.03 -8.80 -8.47
CA GLN A 301 23.05 -8.11 -9.28
C GLN A 301 21.68 -8.19 -8.61
N LEU A 302 21.29 -7.15 -7.88
CA LEU A 302 19.94 -7.03 -7.35
C LEU A 302 18.96 -6.82 -8.52
N THR A 303 17.92 -7.65 -8.58
CA THR A 303 16.81 -7.53 -9.53
C THR A 303 15.48 -7.34 -8.79
N PRO A 304 14.45 -6.78 -9.41
CA PRO A 304 13.12 -6.73 -8.80
C PRO A 304 12.59 -8.12 -8.49
N LEU A 305 12.12 -8.35 -7.24
CA LEU A 305 11.70 -9.68 -6.78
C LEU A 305 10.20 -9.96 -6.93
N PHE A 306 9.37 -8.92 -7.14
CA PHE A 306 7.91 -9.00 -6.93
C PHE A 306 7.11 -8.74 -8.22
N ASN A 307 7.62 -9.13 -9.37
CA ASN A 307 6.96 -8.88 -10.66
C ASN A 307 5.60 -9.60 -10.77
N ASP A 308 5.46 -10.76 -10.16
CA ASP A 308 4.23 -11.56 -10.09
C ASP A 308 3.08 -10.88 -9.31
N TRP A 309 3.41 -9.93 -8.43
CA TRP A 309 2.41 -9.10 -7.74
C TRP A 309 1.74 -8.08 -8.67
N HIS A 310 2.26 -7.90 -9.90
CA HIS A 310 1.79 -6.91 -10.86
C HIS A 310 1.21 -7.53 -12.14
N GLU A 311 0.91 -8.82 -12.13
CA GLU A 311 0.38 -9.55 -13.29
C GLU A 311 -0.85 -8.87 -13.92
N TYR A 312 -1.73 -8.30 -13.09
CA TYR A 312 -2.97 -7.66 -13.52
C TYR A 312 -2.87 -6.14 -13.65
N ASN A 313 -1.78 -5.54 -13.19
CA ASN A 313 -1.57 -4.09 -13.27
C ASN A 313 -1.25 -3.66 -14.70
N ALA A 314 -2.12 -2.84 -15.27
CA ALA A 314 -2.02 -2.39 -16.66
C ALA A 314 -2.53 -0.95 -16.81
N LYS A 315 -2.25 -0.35 -17.98
CA LYS A 315 -2.70 1.02 -18.30
C LYS A 315 -4.22 1.20 -18.25
N ASP A 316 -4.97 0.12 -18.40
CA ASP A 316 -6.44 0.09 -18.39
C ASP A 316 -7.06 -0.40 -17.08
N SER A 317 -6.25 -0.66 -16.02
CA SER A 317 -6.74 -1.18 -14.74
C SER A 317 -7.88 -0.34 -14.16
N LEU A 318 -7.75 0.99 -14.16
CA LEU A 318 -8.83 1.87 -13.72
C LEU A 318 -10.11 1.67 -14.54
N THR A 319 -9.98 1.57 -15.86
CA THR A 319 -11.13 1.35 -16.75
C THR A 319 -11.81 0.02 -16.47
N LYS A 320 -11.05 -1.05 -16.23
CA LYS A 320 -11.58 -2.37 -15.85
C LYS A 320 -12.37 -2.28 -14.54
N VAL A 321 -11.82 -1.62 -13.52
CA VAL A 321 -12.50 -1.43 -12.22
C VAL A 321 -13.80 -0.65 -12.40
N ILE A 322 -13.79 0.43 -13.17
CA ILE A 322 -15.01 1.22 -13.42
C ILE A 322 -16.06 0.40 -14.14
N ASN A 323 -15.68 -0.40 -15.13
CA ASN A 323 -16.61 -1.29 -15.83
C ASN A 323 -17.25 -2.32 -14.89
N GLU A 324 -16.50 -2.90 -13.96
CA GLU A 324 -17.05 -3.79 -12.93
C GLU A 324 -18.04 -3.06 -12.02
N ILE A 325 -17.71 -1.86 -11.55
CA ILE A 325 -18.61 -1.03 -10.76
C ILE A 325 -19.91 -0.74 -11.51
N GLU A 326 -19.82 -0.36 -12.79
CA GLU A 326 -20.99 -0.07 -13.65
C GLU A 326 -21.90 -1.29 -13.83
N LYS A 327 -21.34 -2.50 -13.95
CA LYS A 327 -22.14 -3.74 -13.98
C LYS A 327 -22.95 -3.90 -12.67
N MET A 328 -22.31 -3.69 -11.53
CA MET A 328 -22.95 -3.81 -10.21
C MET A 328 -24.02 -2.75 -9.95
N VAL A 329 -23.86 -1.54 -10.51
CA VAL A 329 -24.88 -0.48 -10.40
C VAL A 329 -26.12 -0.76 -11.22
N LYS A 330 -26.01 -1.52 -12.32
CA LYS A 330 -27.13 -1.84 -13.23
C LYS A 330 -28.02 -2.98 -12.71
N ILE A 331 -27.53 -3.79 -11.77
CA ILE A 331 -28.26 -4.85 -11.12
C ILE A 331 -29.15 -4.24 -10.00
#